data_644b69977740b0576c288e95c52f37d5
#
_entry.id   644b69977740b0576c288e95c52f37d5
#
_cell.length_a   1.000
_cell.length_b   1.000
_cell.length_c   1.000
_cell.angle_alpha   90.00
_cell.angle_beta   90.00
_cell.angle_gamma   90.00
#
_symmetry.space_group_name_H-M   'P 1'
#
loop_
_entity.id
_entity.type
_entity.pdbx_description
1 polymer ?
#
loop_
_entity_poly.entity_id
_entity_poly.type
_entity_poly.pdbx_seq_one_letter_code
_entity_poly.pdbx_strand_id
1 'polypeptide(L)'
;VSDRRMSRWVALVLGVVVALPVAAQDASLKDEVKERLGRVEKGLDDWDVPGAKRELTEVAALIPSDVEPLKYYQGRVAFEEGRYDDAVGLLEGANIEDKPGSYLRLAKDTRDIVKNHQRAESTHFVFLYPKGKEEVLVPYALETLEAIHRAMAEDLGWTPPQGKIRVEVVNNARELSRVSTLTEKQIRTTGTIAICKFNKLMVTSPKAVAQGYDWQDTLAHEYIHLVVSQMSGNTVPIWLHEGLAKFLESRWRGKAGLAMTPSTQALLGKRVKADTLIPFEKMHPSIALLPTAEDAATAFAEVFYAIDYVYQSKGAAGLRAVVHELKAGQTDRKSVEAAMGMPFPLFEKAWLSHIKKQPFPAELVPRDDRVVLKDDAKGKVKADGEKKGREISFGDFNEVAEVPARKFAHLGELLRERNRVKAAAEEYAKAHKLVGDKYESVSNKYALALLELKQLDEAESVLRGSLRVHPGSPATNVHLGRILLHRKDYAKSKTAYLEALASDPFDPEIHVALTRIHGALGETALASRAKAATVVLTGLEASEVDKLAQQFLREEGDLSEMNVGGATPATPAQPPAPASGVGR
;
A
#
# COMPACT_ATOMS: atom_id res chain seq x y z
N VAL A 1 4.93 -9.60 18.93
CA VAL A 1 5.50 -10.71 19.72
C VAL A 1 6.98 -10.42 19.84
N SER A 2 7.31 -9.60 20.83
CA SER A 2 8.69 -9.28 21.18
C SER A 2 9.36 -10.57 21.66
N ASP A 3 10.40 -10.84 21.04
CA ASP A 3 11.16 -12.06 20.99
C ASP A 3 11.92 -12.36 22.29
N ARG A 4 11.26 -12.95 23.28
CA ARG A 4 11.96 -13.64 24.37
C ARG A 4 12.76 -14.88 23.90
N ARG A 5 12.76 -15.19 22.60
CA ARG A 5 13.57 -16.27 22.02
C ARG A 5 14.94 -15.78 21.50
N MET A 6 15.13 -14.49 21.22
CA MET A 6 16.43 -13.95 20.81
C MET A 6 17.44 -13.88 21.95
N SER A 7 17.00 -13.73 23.21
CA SER A 7 17.91 -13.78 24.38
C SER A 7 18.68 -15.12 24.54
N ARG A 8 18.25 -16.19 23.85
CA ARG A 8 18.99 -17.46 23.83
C ARG A 8 20.23 -17.44 22.95
N TRP A 9 20.31 -16.55 21.95
CA TRP A 9 21.49 -16.41 21.09
C TRP A 9 22.58 -15.60 21.75
N VAL A 10 22.24 -14.61 22.57
CA VAL A 10 23.21 -13.91 23.44
C VAL A 10 23.86 -14.93 24.42
N ALA A 11 23.10 -15.92 24.88
CA ALA A 11 23.63 -17.00 25.70
C ALA A 11 24.52 -18.00 24.91
N LEU A 12 24.25 -18.21 23.61
CA LEU A 12 25.07 -19.07 22.73
C LEU A 12 26.38 -18.38 22.34
N VAL A 13 26.39 -17.05 22.18
CA VAL A 13 27.61 -16.24 22.00
C VAL A 13 28.55 -16.41 23.18
N LEU A 14 28.03 -16.62 24.39
CA LEU A 14 28.81 -16.93 25.59
C LEU A 14 29.55 -18.29 25.53
N GLY A 15 29.01 -19.27 24.76
CA GLY A 15 29.62 -20.60 24.64
C GLY A 15 30.73 -20.70 23.59
N VAL A 16 30.66 -19.90 22.51
CA VAL A 16 31.58 -20.02 21.35
C VAL A 16 32.86 -19.20 21.51
N VAL A 17 32.84 -18.12 22.29
CA VAL A 17 34.07 -17.35 22.61
C VAL A 17 35.07 -18.20 23.44
N VAL A 18 34.65 -19.37 23.93
CA VAL A 18 35.51 -20.28 24.70
C VAL A 18 36.45 -21.13 23.81
N ALA A 19 36.27 -21.17 22.50
CA ALA A 19 37.04 -22.04 21.59
C ALA A 19 38.19 -21.32 20.84
N LEU A 20 38.66 -20.18 21.30
CA LEU A 20 39.89 -19.55 20.78
C LEU A 20 41.14 -20.22 21.41
N PRO A 21 42.16 -20.54 20.62
CA PRO A 21 43.35 -21.23 21.17
C PRO A 21 44.04 -20.40 22.22
N VAL A 22 44.43 -21.09 23.29
CA VAL A 22 45.04 -20.53 24.51
C VAL A 22 46.42 -19.98 24.22
N ALA A 23 46.54 -18.68 24.07
CA ALA A 23 47.72 -17.92 24.45
C ALA A 23 47.18 -16.65 25.12
N ALA A 24 47.38 -16.52 26.43
CA ALA A 24 47.14 -15.37 27.29
C ALA A 24 46.15 -14.34 26.73
N GLN A 25 44.92 -14.75 26.49
CA GLN A 25 43.92 -13.85 25.96
C GLN A 25 43.23 -13.15 27.08
N ASP A 26 43.56 -11.93 27.14
CA ASP A 26 43.06 -10.90 27.99
C ASP A 26 41.53 -11.05 28.09
N ALA A 27 40.99 -11.26 29.27
CA ALA A 27 39.56 -11.22 29.56
C ALA A 27 38.93 -9.94 29.00
N SER A 28 39.70 -8.88 28.94
CA SER A 28 39.46 -7.57 28.36
C SER A 28 39.07 -7.64 26.87
N LEU A 29 39.73 -8.45 26.01
CA LEU A 29 39.39 -8.58 24.59
C LEU A 29 38.05 -9.27 24.39
N LYS A 30 37.76 -10.30 25.20
CA LYS A 30 36.45 -10.99 25.12
C LYS A 30 35.32 -10.08 25.53
N ASP A 31 35.49 -9.28 26.55
CA ASP A 31 34.49 -8.32 27.02
C ASP A 31 34.30 -7.20 25.99
N GLU A 32 35.36 -6.69 25.36
CA GLU A 32 35.29 -5.70 24.30
C GLU A 32 34.51 -6.23 23.09
N VAL A 33 34.83 -7.42 22.58
CA VAL A 33 34.10 -8.04 21.45
C VAL A 33 32.64 -8.24 21.77
N LYS A 34 32.33 -8.73 22.98
CA LYS A 34 30.93 -8.92 23.42
C LYS A 34 30.17 -7.59 23.48
N GLU A 35 30.75 -6.56 24.02
CA GLU A 35 30.16 -5.23 24.12
C GLU A 35 29.91 -4.64 22.74
N ARG A 36 30.89 -4.73 21.82
CA ARG A 36 30.74 -4.27 20.43
C ARG A 36 29.66 -5.05 19.67
N LEU A 37 29.60 -6.38 19.79
CA LEU A 37 28.52 -7.18 19.18
C LEU A 37 27.14 -6.81 19.75
N GLY A 38 27.07 -6.47 21.06
CA GLY A 38 25.85 -5.92 21.64
C GLY A 38 25.45 -4.57 21.04
N ARG A 39 26.42 -3.70 20.71
CA ARG A 39 26.16 -2.45 19.98
C ARG A 39 25.74 -2.70 18.53
N VAL A 40 26.31 -3.72 17.86
CA VAL A 40 25.85 -4.15 16.51
C VAL A 40 24.38 -4.59 16.55
N GLU A 41 24.03 -5.46 17.50
CA GLU A 41 22.65 -5.94 17.64
C GLU A 41 21.70 -4.78 17.91
N LYS A 42 22.05 -3.92 18.88
CA LYS A 42 21.26 -2.73 19.18
C LYS A 42 21.12 -1.81 17.96
N GLY A 43 22.19 -1.57 17.21
CA GLY A 43 22.15 -0.73 16.00
C GLY A 43 21.19 -1.30 14.93
N LEU A 44 21.18 -2.63 14.73
CA LEU A 44 20.24 -3.28 13.84
C LEU A 44 18.79 -3.18 14.34
N ASP A 45 18.58 -3.32 15.65
CA ASP A 45 17.24 -3.22 16.25
C ASP A 45 16.72 -1.76 16.26
N ASP A 46 17.61 -0.78 16.41
CA ASP A 46 17.33 0.66 16.35
C ASP A 46 17.25 1.19 14.90
N TRP A 47 17.45 0.35 13.90
CA TRP A 47 17.50 0.69 12.46
C TRP A 47 18.67 1.61 12.07
N ASP A 48 19.73 1.66 12.88
CA ASP A 48 21.01 2.29 12.55
C ASP A 48 21.97 1.28 11.90
N VAL A 49 21.63 0.83 10.70
CA VAL A 49 22.45 -0.13 9.93
C VAL A 49 23.88 0.41 9.70
N PRO A 50 24.08 1.71 9.35
CA PRO A 50 25.43 2.26 9.22
C PRO A 50 26.23 2.21 10.53
N GLY A 51 25.62 2.46 11.68
CA GLY A 51 26.24 2.34 13.00
C GLY A 51 26.62 0.91 13.31
N ALA A 52 25.70 -0.02 13.12
CA ALA A 52 25.94 -1.45 13.27
C ALA A 52 27.11 -1.94 12.38
N LYS A 53 27.17 -1.47 11.14
CA LYS A 53 28.25 -1.81 10.20
C LYS A 53 29.62 -1.29 10.67
N ARG A 54 29.69 -0.05 11.20
CA ARG A 54 30.94 0.49 11.75
C ARG A 54 31.44 -0.36 12.92
N GLU A 55 30.59 -0.63 13.92
CA GLU A 55 30.95 -1.50 15.05
C GLU A 55 31.39 -2.90 14.60
N LEU A 56 30.70 -3.46 13.59
CA LEU A 56 31.04 -4.77 13.05
C LEU A 56 32.40 -4.78 12.33
N THR A 57 32.80 -3.68 11.71
CA THR A 57 34.13 -3.52 11.10
C THR A 57 35.21 -3.54 12.18
N GLU A 58 34.99 -2.87 13.31
CA GLU A 58 35.89 -2.89 14.46
C GLU A 58 36.02 -4.30 15.07
N VAL A 59 34.90 -5.03 15.20
CA VAL A 59 34.92 -6.42 15.65
C VAL A 59 35.74 -7.30 14.71
N ALA A 60 35.55 -7.14 13.38
CA ALA A 60 36.28 -7.91 12.38
C ALA A 60 37.81 -7.68 12.38
N ALA A 61 38.25 -6.55 12.94
CA ALA A 61 39.68 -6.29 13.15
C ALA A 61 40.25 -7.00 14.39
N LEU A 62 39.41 -7.41 15.35
CA LEU A 62 39.78 -8.01 16.62
C LEU A 62 39.77 -9.53 16.66
N ILE A 63 38.95 -10.17 15.79
CA ILE A 63 38.75 -11.62 15.81
C ILE A 63 38.87 -12.22 14.39
N PRO A 64 39.19 -13.54 14.28
CA PRO A 64 39.26 -14.22 12.98
C PRO A 64 37.94 -14.11 12.18
N SER A 65 38.06 -14.04 10.86
CA SER A 65 36.92 -13.85 9.93
C SER A 65 35.98 -15.07 9.82
N ASP A 66 36.41 -16.23 10.30
CA ASP A 66 35.66 -17.49 10.23
C ASP A 66 34.76 -17.75 11.44
N VAL A 67 34.79 -16.84 12.45
CA VAL A 67 33.99 -16.97 13.69
C VAL A 67 32.49 -16.81 13.39
N GLU A 68 31.67 -17.78 13.81
CA GLU A 68 30.23 -17.82 13.54
C GLU A 68 29.45 -16.56 13.94
N PRO A 69 29.62 -15.96 15.15
CA PRO A 69 28.94 -14.72 15.51
C PRO A 69 29.26 -13.55 14.56
N LEU A 70 30.52 -13.43 14.11
CA LEU A 70 30.90 -12.38 13.17
C LEU A 70 30.18 -12.57 11.83
N LYS A 71 30.22 -13.79 11.27
CA LYS A 71 29.50 -14.13 10.03
C LYS A 71 27.99 -13.89 10.17
N TYR A 72 27.39 -14.23 11.31
CA TYR A 72 25.97 -14.02 11.56
C TYR A 72 25.59 -12.54 11.44
N TYR A 73 26.29 -11.66 12.16
CA TYR A 73 25.99 -10.23 12.10
C TYR A 73 26.37 -9.60 10.75
N GLN A 74 27.46 -10.06 10.11
CA GLN A 74 27.77 -9.66 8.74
C GLN A 74 26.66 -10.07 7.77
N GLY A 75 26.09 -11.27 7.93
CA GLY A 75 24.95 -11.76 7.15
C GLY A 75 23.68 -10.93 7.37
N ARG A 76 23.40 -10.53 8.63
CA ARG A 76 22.28 -9.62 8.94
C ARG A 76 22.48 -8.25 8.30
N VAL A 77 23.66 -7.64 8.44
CA VAL A 77 23.97 -6.35 7.80
C VAL A 77 23.87 -6.46 6.27
N ALA A 78 24.41 -7.52 5.68
CA ALA A 78 24.29 -7.75 4.23
C ALA A 78 22.82 -7.87 3.78
N PHE A 79 21.97 -8.53 4.55
CA PHE A 79 20.55 -8.62 4.31
C PHE A 79 19.85 -7.26 4.35
N GLU A 80 20.11 -6.46 5.40
CA GLU A 80 19.58 -5.10 5.55
C GLU A 80 20.05 -4.15 4.42
N GLU A 81 21.26 -4.39 3.87
CA GLU A 81 21.79 -3.65 2.72
C GLU A 81 21.28 -4.19 1.36
N GLY A 82 20.53 -5.31 1.33
CA GLY A 82 20.00 -5.93 0.11
C GLY A 82 21.01 -6.76 -0.68
N ARG A 83 22.14 -7.09 -0.08
CA ARG A 83 23.14 -7.99 -0.64
C ARG A 83 22.79 -9.44 -0.29
N TYR A 84 21.70 -9.94 -0.90
CA TYR A 84 21.07 -11.20 -0.47
C TYR A 84 21.92 -12.44 -0.74
N ASP A 85 22.73 -12.46 -1.79
CA ASP A 85 23.67 -13.56 -2.05
C ASP A 85 24.76 -13.61 -0.98
N ASP A 86 25.34 -12.46 -0.62
CA ASP A 86 26.31 -12.35 0.47
C ASP A 86 25.69 -12.76 1.80
N ALA A 87 24.46 -12.28 2.07
CA ALA A 87 23.73 -12.62 3.30
C ALA A 87 23.53 -14.15 3.43
N VAL A 88 23.11 -14.82 2.36
CA VAL A 88 22.94 -16.28 2.34
C VAL A 88 24.27 -16.97 2.64
N GLY A 89 25.35 -16.63 1.93
CA GLY A 89 26.66 -17.26 2.11
C GLY A 89 27.21 -17.07 3.54
N LEU A 90 27.08 -15.86 4.10
CA LEU A 90 27.51 -15.56 5.45
C LEU A 90 26.69 -16.30 6.52
N LEU A 91 25.36 -16.35 6.36
CA LEU A 91 24.47 -17.02 7.32
C LEU A 91 24.61 -18.56 7.25
N GLU A 92 24.87 -19.13 6.09
CA GLU A 92 25.24 -20.55 5.94
C GLU A 92 26.58 -20.82 6.63
N GLY A 93 27.58 -19.95 6.42
CA GLY A 93 28.89 -20.04 7.07
C GLY A 93 28.86 -19.78 8.58
N ALA A 94 27.77 -19.23 9.11
CA ALA A 94 27.49 -19.09 10.54
C ALA A 94 26.66 -20.26 11.10
N ASN A 95 26.47 -21.34 10.36
CA ASN A 95 25.71 -22.53 10.73
C ASN A 95 24.27 -22.24 11.19
N ILE A 96 23.64 -21.21 10.62
CA ILE A 96 22.26 -20.88 10.94
C ILE A 96 21.33 -21.90 10.33
N GLU A 97 20.44 -22.46 11.16
CA GLU A 97 19.47 -23.44 10.72
C GLU A 97 18.48 -22.84 9.70
N ASP A 98 18.31 -23.53 8.55
CA ASP A 98 17.36 -23.13 7.50
C ASP A 98 15.93 -23.57 7.89
N LYS A 99 15.27 -22.74 8.70
CA LYS A 99 13.90 -22.98 9.18
C LYS A 99 13.04 -21.71 9.11
N PRO A 100 11.71 -21.86 9.09
CA PRO A 100 10.80 -20.70 9.12
C PRO A 100 11.13 -19.75 10.27
N GLY A 101 11.26 -18.46 9.96
CA GLY A 101 11.59 -17.42 10.91
C GLY A 101 13.08 -17.21 11.19
N SER A 102 13.99 -18.00 10.59
CA SER A 102 15.42 -17.72 10.63
C SER A 102 15.82 -16.68 9.58
N TYR A 103 16.89 -15.90 9.87
CA TYR A 103 17.44 -14.97 8.88
C TYR A 103 17.96 -15.67 7.62
N LEU A 104 18.46 -16.90 7.72
CA LEU A 104 18.90 -17.67 6.56
C LEU A 104 17.72 -17.98 5.62
N ARG A 105 16.60 -18.48 6.17
CA ARG A 105 15.39 -18.74 5.37
C ARG A 105 14.88 -17.44 4.73
N LEU A 106 14.80 -16.37 5.50
CA LEU A 106 14.34 -15.07 5.02
C LEU A 106 15.25 -14.53 3.89
N ALA A 107 16.58 -14.67 4.02
CA ALA A 107 17.54 -14.24 3.00
C ALA A 107 17.40 -15.05 1.71
N LYS A 108 17.28 -16.39 1.82
CA LYS A 108 17.05 -17.28 0.67
C LYS A 108 15.75 -16.95 -0.04
N ASP A 109 14.66 -16.84 0.70
CA ASP A 109 13.34 -16.55 0.16
C ASP A 109 13.28 -15.18 -0.52
N THR A 110 13.87 -14.14 0.10
CA THR A 110 13.95 -12.80 -0.49
C THR A 110 14.80 -12.82 -1.76
N ARG A 111 16.00 -13.39 -1.70
CA ARG A 111 16.87 -13.54 -2.86
C ARG A 111 16.14 -14.19 -4.04
N ASP A 112 15.49 -15.32 -3.81
CA ASP A 112 14.81 -16.09 -4.85
C ASP A 112 13.63 -15.34 -5.48
N ILE A 113 12.97 -14.47 -4.73
CA ILE A 113 11.89 -13.61 -5.23
C ILE A 113 12.47 -12.47 -6.07
N VAL A 114 13.47 -11.76 -5.55
CA VAL A 114 13.95 -10.52 -6.19
C VAL A 114 15.02 -10.73 -7.27
N LYS A 115 15.62 -11.91 -7.38
CA LYS A 115 16.70 -12.19 -8.34
C LYS A 115 16.37 -11.87 -9.81
N ASN A 116 15.08 -11.95 -10.17
CA ASN A 116 14.61 -11.66 -11.53
C ASN A 116 13.88 -10.32 -11.62
N HIS A 117 13.88 -9.52 -10.54
CA HIS A 117 13.26 -8.21 -10.55
C HIS A 117 14.07 -7.25 -11.44
N GLN A 118 13.33 -6.37 -12.10
CA GLN A 118 13.89 -5.19 -12.73
C GLN A 118 14.23 -4.16 -11.66
N ARG A 119 15.17 -3.27 -11.98
CA ARG A 119 15.65 -2.24 -11.08
C ARG A 119 15.50 -0.86 -11.71
N ALA A 120 14.86 0.05 -11.01
CA ALA A 120 14.83 1.48 -11.32
C ALA A 120 15.32 2.27 -10.12
N GLU A 121 15.85 3.47 -10.36
CA GLU A 121 16.44 4.30 -9.32
C GLU A 121 16.04 5.76 -9.47
N SER A 122 15.92 6.44 -8.34
CA SER A 122 15.92 7.89 -8.23
C SER A 122 17.10 8.37 -7.38
N THR A 123 17.09 9.61 -6.93
CA THR A 123 18.17 10.16 -6.09
C THR A 123 18.29 9.38 -4.78
N HIS A 124 17.16 9.09 -4.11
CA HIS A 124 17.16 8.50 -2.77
C HIS A 124 16.62 7.07 -2.72
N PHE A 125 16.10 6.53 -3.82
CA PHE A 125 15.43 5.22 -3.82
C PHE A 125 15.97 4.25 -4.86
N VAL A 126 15.90 2.96 -4.50
CA VAL A 126 16.02 1.82 -5.41
C VAL A 126 14.68 1.09 -5.40
N PHE A 127 14.05 0.97 -6.56
CA PHE A 127 12.76 0.32 -6.75
C PHE A 127 12.96 -0.99 -7.51
N LEU A 128 12.69 -2.11 -6.85
CA LEU A 128 12.78 -3.47 -7.40
C LEU A 128 11.37 -3.98 -7.68
N TYR A 129 11.10 -4.40 -8.91
CA TYR A 129 9.76 -4.80 -9.32
C TYR A 129 9.79 -6.00 -10.28
N PRO A 130 8.74 -6.85 -10.29
CA PRO A 130 8.62 -7.95 -11.22
C PRO A 130 8.65 -7.46 -12.68
N LYS A 131 9.32 -8.19 -13.56
CA LYS A 131 9.32 -7.87 -14.98
C LYS A 131 7.91 -7.96 -15.58
N GLY A 132 7.51 -6.97 -16.36
CA GLY A 132 6.24 -6.96 -17.08
C GLY A 132 5.42 -5.71 -16.78
N LYS A 133 4.12 -5.89 -16.53
CA LYS A 133 3.19 -4.76 -16.37
C LYS A 133 3.51 -3.83 -15.19
N GLU A 134 4.22 -4.32 -14.18
CA GLU A 134 4.67 -3.52 -13.03
C GLU A 134 5.60 -2.36 -13.42
N GLU A 135 6.16 -2.36 -14.61
CA GLU A 135 6.95 -1.24 -15.13
C GLU A 135 6.16 0.09 -15.16
N VAL A 136 4.84 0.01 -15.32
CA VAL A 136 3.99 1.23 -15.31
C VAL A 136 3.96 1.92 -13.94
N LEU A 137 4.27 1.22 -12.85
CA LEU A 137 4.33 1.78 -11.50
C LEU A 137 5.55 2.69 -11.31
N VAL A 138 6.65 2.39 -11.99
CA VAL A 138 7.98 2.96 -11.72
C VAL A 138 7.99 4.49 -11.65
N PRO A 139 7.56 5.23 -12.68
CA PRO A 139 7.66 6.69 -12.65
C PRO A 139 6.82 7.30 -11.53
N TYR A 140 5.62 6.77 -11.29
CA TYR A 140 4.72 7.25 -10.24
C TYR A 140 5.25 6.92 -8.84
N ALA A 141 5.78 5.70 -8.65
CA ALA A 141 6.39 5.28 -7.39
C ALA A 141 7.56 6.17 -7.00
N LEU A 142 8.51 6.38 -7.92
CA LEU A 142 9.70 7.18 -7.65
C LEU A 142 9.34 8.66 -7.41
N GLU A 143 8.39 9.23 -8.15
CA GLU A 143 7.90 10.59 -7.91
C GLU A 143 7.23 10.74 -6.54
N THR A 144 6.38 9.80 -6.17
CA THR A 144 5.71 9.79 -4.85
C THR A 144 6.74 9.67 -3.72
N LEU A 145 7.68 8.74 -3.84
CA LEU A 145 8.72 8.53 -2.84
C LEU A 145 9.64 9.74 -2.68
N GLU A 146 10.06 10.37 -3.77
CA GLU A 146 10.87 11.60 -3.70
C GLU A 146 10.06 12.79 -3.15
N ALA A 147 8.77 12.85 -3.42
CA ALA A 147 7.91 13.90 -2.89
C ALA A 147 7.69 13.75 -1.38
N ILE A 148 7.38 12.54 -0.90
CA ILE A 148 7.25 12.30 0.54
C ILE A 148 8.59 12.44 1.27
N HIS A 149 9.70 12.05 0.63
CA HIS A 149 11.05 12.26 1.17
C HIS A 149 11.32 13.75 1.47
N ARG A 150 11.07 14.63 0.50
CA ARG A 150 11.19 16.08 0.71
C ARG A 150 10.28 16.58 1.83
N ALA A 151 9.02 16.11 1.84
CA ALA A 151 8.07 16.49 2.86
C ALA A 151 8.51 16.07 4.27
N MET A 152 9.09 14.88 4.44
CA MET A 152 9.61 14.44 5.74
C MET A 152 10.84 15.24 6.19
N ALA A 153 11.70 15.66 5.27
CA ALA A 153 12.79 16.59 5.58
C ALA A 153 12.25 17.95 6.06
N GLU A 154 11.23 18.48 5.41
CA GLU A 154 10.58 19.75 5.78
C GLU A 154 9.82 19.65 7.11
N ASP A 155 8.97 18.64 7.27
CA ASP A 155 8.05 18.53 8.41
C ASP A 155 8.74 17.97 9.66
N LEU A 156 9.58 16.95 9.53
CA LEU A 156 10.23 16.28 10.65
C LEU A 156 11.71 16.65 10.83
N GLY A 157 12.33 17.34 9.85
CA GLY A 157 13.76 17.62 9.87
C GLY A 157 14.60 16.36 9.66
N TRP A 158 14.03 15.34 9.01
CA TRP A 158 14.71 14.09 8.78
C TRP A 158 15.83 14.23 7.74
N THR A 159 16.97 13.61 8.06
CA THR A 159 18.12 13.52 7.15
C THR A 159 18.39 12.04 6.91
N PRO A 160 18.33 11.56 5.66
CA PRO A 160 18.54 10.15 5.37
C PRO A 160 19.96 9.72 5.70
N PRO A 161 20.15 8.47 6.15
CA PRO A 161 21.47 7.87 6.21
C PRO A 161 22.07 7.77 4.80
N GLN A 162 23.39 7.55 4.71
CA GLN A 162 24.04 7.34 3.43
C GLN A 162 23.47 6.09 2.70
N GLY A 163 23.26 6.22 1.40
CA GLY A 163 22.73 5.16 0.55
C GLY A 163 21.29 5.41 0.11
N LYS A 164 20.80 4.53 -0.76
CA LYS A 164 19.43 4.59 -1.28
C LYS A 164 18.53 3.64 -0.51
N ILE A 165 17.31 4.10 -0.24
CA ILE A 165 16.27 3.31 0.41
C ILE A 165 15.68 2.33 -0.60
N ARG A 166 15.51 1.09 -0.17
CA ARG A 166 15.05 0.00 -1.03
C ARG A 166 13.55 -0.21 -0.90
N VAL A 167 12.90 -0.33 -2.05
CA VAL A 167 11.48 -0.68 -2.18
C VAL A 167 11.38 -1.92 -3.04
N GLU A 168 10.73 -2.95 -2.53
CA GLU A 168 10.56 -4.25 -3.18
C GLU A 168 9.09 -4.54 -3.43
N VAL A 169 8.70 -4.64 -4.70
CA VAL A 169 7.34 -5.01 -5.09
C VAL A 169 7.23 -6.53 -5.19
N VAL A 170 6.22 -7.10 -4.56
CA VAL A 170 5.92 -8.54 -4.61
C VAL A 170 4.58 -8.79 -5.29
N ASN A 171 4.39 -9.99 -5.86
CA ASN A 171 3.24 -10.29 -6.70
C ASN A 171 1.95 -10.61 -5.91
N ASN A 172 2.06 -11.06 -4.65
CA ASN A 172 0.92 -11.56 -3.89
C ASN A 172 1.25 -11.73 -2.39
N ALA A 173 0.24 -12.09 -1.60
CA ALA A 173 0.37 -12.31 -0.16
C ALA A 173 1.37 -13.41 0.21
N ARG A 174 1.48 -14.46 -0.60
CA ARG A 174 2.44 -15.54 -0.37
C ARG A 174 3.87 -15.05 -0.48
N GLU A 175 4.18 -14.25 -1.50
CA GLU A 175 5.50 -13.64 -1.63
C GLU A 175 5.77 -12.64 -0.51
N LEU A 176 4.77 -11.79 -0.15
CA LEU A 176 4.90 -10.89 0.99
C LEU A 176 5.22 -11.63 2.29
N SER A 177 4.61 -12.81 2.52
CA SER A 177 4.91 -13.62 3.70
C SER A 177 6.33 -14.19 3.70
N ARG A 178 6.91 -14.44 2.54
CA ARG A 178 8.27 -14.98 2.41
C ARG A 178 9.36 -13.92 2.60
N VAL A 179 9.08 -12.67 2.25
CA VAL A 179 10.05 -11.55 2.39
C VAL A 179 9.89 -10.78 3.69
N SER A 180 8.87 -11.11 4.50
CA SER A 180 8.56 -10.46 5.77
C SER A 180 8.51 -11.46 6.94
N THR A 181 8.11 -10.99 8.12
CA THR A 181 7.91 -11.84 9.30
C THR A 181 6.46 -12.27 9.51
N LEU A 182 5.56 -11.84 8.61
CA LEU A 182 4.15 -12.20 8.69
C LEU A 182 3.90 -13.54 8.02
N THR A 183 3.00 -14.32 8.59
CA THR A 183 2.49 -15.52 7.90
C THR A 183 1.46 -15.14 6.85
N GLU A 184 1.32 -15.94 5.80
CA GLU A 184 0.31 -15.72 4.76
C GLU A 184 -1.11 -15.64 5.37
N LYS A 185 -1.40 -16.43 6.41
CA LYS A 185 -2.67 -16.37 7.14
C LYS A 185 -2.89 -14.99 7.80
N GLN A 186 -1.87 -14.43 8.44
CA GLN A 186 -1.97 -13.10 9.04
C GLN A 186 -2.23 -12.04 7.96
N ILE A 187 -1.45 -12.03 6.88
CA ILE A 187 -1.60 -11.11 5.76
C ILE A 187 -3.03 -11.15 5.21
N ARG A 188 -3.57 -12.34 4.95
CA ARG A 188 -4.94 -12.51 4.44
C ARG A 188 -6.01 -12.09 5.44
N THR A 189 -5.80 -12.34 6.73
CA THR A 189 -6.76 -11.98 7.78
C THR A 189 -6.82 -10.48 8.02
N THR A 190 -5.65 -9.81 8.00
CA THR A 190 -5.55 -8.36 8.27
C THR A 190 -5.71 -7.51 7.01
N GLY A 191 -5.60 -8.11 5.82
CA GLY A 191 -5.55 -7.36 4.57
C GLY A 191 -4.26 -6.57 4.39
N THR A 192 -3.17 -6.97 5.04
CA THR A 192 -1.86 -6.30 4.91
C THR A 192 -1.34 -6.40 3.48
N ILE A 193 -1.09 -5.26 2.85
CA ILE A 193 -0.60 -5.15 1.47
C ILE A 193 0.83 -4.64 1.38
N ALA A 194 1.33 -4.03 2.44
CA ALA A 194 2.69 -3.52 2.52
C ALA A 194 3.22 -3.65 3.93
N ILE A 195 4.53 -3.59 4.08
CA ILE A 195 5.21 -3.60 5.38
C ILE A 195 6.59 -2.94 5.25
N CYS A 196 6.88 -2.07 6.19
CA CYS A 196 8.22 -1.53 6.40
C CYS A 196 8.96 -2.35 7.44
N LYS A 197 10.04 -3.03 7.05
CA LYS A 197 10.91 -3.80 7.94
C LYS A 197 12.26 -4.06 7.29
N PHE A 198 13.27 -4.36 8.10
CA PHE A 198 14.62 -4.66 7.60
C PHE A 198 15.19 -3.52 6.74
N ASN A 199 14.99 -2.30 7.19
CA ASN A 199 15.46 -1.08 6.53
C ASN A 199 15.01 -0.96 5.05
N LYS A 200 13.84 -1.54 4.72
CA LYS A 200 13.25 -1.53 3.37
C LYS A 200 11.73 -1.51 3.42
N LEU A 201 11.13 -1.13 2.32
CA LEU A 201 9.69 -1.21 2.08
C LEU A 201 9.39 -2.44 1.20
N MET A 202 8.41 -3.23 1.58
CA MET A 202 7.91 -4.38 0.82
C MET A 202 6.43 -4.14 0.52
N VAL A 203 6.05 -4.13 -0.76
CA VAL A 203 4.71 -3.72 -1.21
C VAL A 203 4.15 -4.74 -2.18
N THR A 204 2.92 -5.17 -1.96
CA THR A 204 2.21 -6.06 -2.90
C THR A 204 1.73 -5.27 -4.12
N SER A 205 1.99 -5.78 -5.32
CA SER A 205 1.52 -5.15 -6.57
C SER A 205 0.01 -4.90 -6.53
N PRO A 206 -0.49 -3.69 -6.89
CA PRO A 206 -1.92 -3.39 -6.91
C PRO A 206 -2.74 -4.37 -7.75
N LYS A 207 -2.14 -4.99 -8.77
CA LYS A 207 -2.85 -6.00 -9.57
C LYS A 207 -3.25 -7.26 -8.79
N ALA A 208 -2.66 -7.52 -7.62
CA ALA A 208 -3.02 -8.66 -6.77
C ALA A 208 -4.33 -8.45 -6.00
N VAL A 209 -4.78 -7.21 -5.90
CA VAL A 209 -6.01 -6.82 -5.21
C VAL A 209 -7.16 -6.70 -6.20
N ALA A 210 -8.36 -7.15 -5.81
CA ALA A 210 -9.49 -7.27 -6.73
C ALA A 210 -9.95 -5.92 -7.31
N GLN A 211 -9.90 -4.86 -6.49
CA GLN A 211 -10.31 -3.50 -6.87
C GLN A 211 -9.14 -2.50 -6.86
N GLY A 212 -7.89 -3.01 -6.80
CA GLY A 212 -6.76 -2.14 -6.52
C GLY A 212 -6.76 -1.62 -5.07
N TYR A 213 -5.94 -0.65 -4.78
CA TYR A 213 -5.86 0.07 -3.50
C TYR A 213 -5.04 1.36 -3.70
N ASP A 214 -5.12 2.30 -2.78
CA ASP A 214 -4.36 3.56 -2.82
C ASP A 214 -2.85 3.32 -2.61
N TRP A 215 -2.23 2.77 -3.67
CA TRP A 215 -0.87 2.23 -3.61
C TRP A 215 0.21 3.32 -3.42
N GLN A 216 -0.02 4.52 -3.93
CA GLN A 216 0.91 5.63 -3.74
C GLN A 216 0.88 6.15 -2.29
N ASP A 217 -0.31 6.27 -1.70
CA ASP A 217 -0.44 6.62 -0.28
C ASP A 217 0.14 5.51 0.61
N THR A 218 -0.05 4.24 0.21
CA THR A 218 0.58 3.10 0.91
C THR A 218 2.11 3.16 0.85
N LEU A 219 2.71 3.50 -0.31
CA LEU A 219 4.16 3.72 -0.40
C LEU A 219 4.63 4.82 0.54
N ALA A 220 3.91 5.94 0.57
CA ALA A 220 4.21 7.05 1.46
C ALA A 220 4.06 6.64 2.94
N HIS A 221 3.02 5.90 3.29
CA HIS A 221 2.76 5.35 4.62
C HIS A 221 3.93 4.49 5.12
N GLU A 222 4.34 3.50 4.34
CA GLU A 222 5.47 2.62 4.69
C GLU A 222 6.79 3.39 4.77
N TYR A 223 6.97 4.39 3.91
CA TYR A 223 8.13 5.24 3.98
C TYR A 223 8.19 6.09 5.27
N ILE A 224 7.05 6.60 5.73
CA ILE A 224 6.96 7.34 6.99
C ILE A 224 7.32 6.41 8.17
N HIS A 225 6.89 5.16 8.15
CA HIS A 225 7.31 4.16 9.15
C HIS A 225 8.83 4.01 9.20
N LEU A 226 9.51 3.96 8.05
CA LEU A 226 10.97 3.91 7.99
C LEU A 226 11.58 5.17 8.61
N VAL A 227 11.13 6.36 8.21
CA VAL A 227 11.63 7.64 8.71
C VAL A 227 11.47 7.74 10.22
N VAL A 228 10.28 7.46 10.73
CA VAL A 228 9.97 7.57 12.16
C VAL A 228 10.76 6.56 12.97
N SER A 229 10.92 5.32 12.49
CA SER A 229 11.74 4.30 13.15
C SER A 229 13.22 4.71 13.23
N GLN A 230 13.81 5.20 12.14
CA GLN A 230 15.21 5.65 12.13
C GLN A 230 15.41 6.91 12.98
N MET A 231 14.45 7.84 12.98
CA MET A 231 14.55 9.05 13.80
C MET A 231 14.46 8.78 15.29
N SER A 232 13.70 7.79 15.72
CA SER A 232 13.43 7.47 17.13
C SER A 232 14.28 6.33 17.69
N GLY A 233 15.11 5.66 16.87
CA GLY A 233 15.72 4.40 17.26
C GLY A 233 14.69 3.28 17.49
N ASN A 234 13.67 3.25 16.65
CA ASN A 234 12.58 2.25 16.64
C ASN A 234 11.83 2.11 17.99
N THR A 235 11.70 3.21 18.73
CA THR A 235 11.07 3.23 20.07
C THR A 235 9.64 3.76 20.07
N VAL A 236 9.08 4.13 18.91
CA VAL A 236 7.76 4.73 18.80
C VAL A 236 6.66 3.70 19.09
N PRO A 237 5.76 3.95 20.05
CA PRO A 237 4.61 3.09 20.30
C PRO A 237 3.66 3.05 19.10
N ILE A 238 2.97 1.92 18.92
CA ILE A 238 2.12 1.64 17.74
C ILE A 238 1.12 2.77 17.44
N TRP A 239 0.43 3.29 18.45
CA TRP A 239 -0.58 4.33 18.22
C TRP A 239 0.00 5.62 17.63
N LEU A 240 1.20 6.04 18.07
CA LEU A 240 1.91 7.18 17.50
C LEU A 240 2.50 6.87 16.13
N HIS A 241 3.03 5.66 15.97
CA HIS A 241 3.64 5.19 14.73
C HIS A 241 2.62 5.17 13.58
N GLU A 242 1.48 4.52 13.82
CA GLU A 242 0.37 4.47 12.85
C GLU A 242 -0.30 5.84 12.67
N GLY A 243 -0.42 6.61 13.75
CA GLY A 243 -0.99 7.94 13.69
C GLY A 243 -0.17 8.90 12.82
N LEU A 244 1.15 8.92 13.00
CA LEU A 244 2.06 9.72 12.18
C LEU A 244 2.01 9.28 10.71
N ALA A 245 2.11 7.97 10.46
CA ALA A 245 2.05 7.43 9.12
C ALA A 245 0.72 7.77 8.43
N LYS A 246 -0.41 7.51 9.08
CA LYS A 246 -1.74 7.77 8.53
C LYS A 246 -2.04 9.26 8.31
N PHE A 247 -1.55 10.14 9.18
CA PHE A 247 -1.74 11.58 9.04
C PHE A 247 -0.88 12.18 7.92
N LEU A 248 0.38 11.71 7.79
CA LEU A 248 1.34 12.25 6.84
C LEU A 248 1.34 11.55 5.47
N GLU A 249 0.70 10.38 5.31
CA GLU A 249 0.76 9.59 4.05
C GLU A 249 0.31 10.38 2.81
N SER A 250 -0.60 11.35 2.98
CA SER A 250 -1.06 12.22 1.88
C SER A 250 -0.15 13.43 1.62
N ARG A 251 0.90 13.64 2.42
CA ARG A 251 1.74 14.86 2.37
C ARG A 251 2.54 14.98 1.07
N TRP A 252 2.79 13.89 0.37
CA TRP A 252 3.40 13.93 -0.97
C TRP A 252 2.55 14.70 -2.00
N ARG A 253 1.24 14.80 -1.80
CA ARG A 253 0.31 15.62 -2.59
C ARG A 253 0.29 17.10 -2.16
N GLY A 254 1.17 17.51 -1.25
CA GLY A 254 1.30 18.87 -0.74
C GLY A 254 0.57 19.16 0.58
N LYS A 255 -0.35 18.30 1.03
CA LYS A 255 -1.10 18.46 2.28
C LYS A 255 -1.12 17.18 3.09
N ALA A 256 -0.93 17.31 4.40
CA ALA A 256 -1.18 16.23 5.36
C ALA A 256 -2.68 16.17 5.70
N GLY A 257 -3.11 15.06 6.27
CA GLY A 257 -4.45 14.93 6.84
C GLY A 257 -5.58 14.71 5.84
N LEU A 258 -5.31 14.19 4.63
CA LEU A 258 -6.34 13.93 3.61
C LEU A 258 -6.83 12.48 3.57
N ALA A 259 -6.26 11.60 4.37
CA ALA A 259 -6.40 10.15 4.20
C ALA A 259 -7.61 9.51 4.90
N MET A 260 -8.62 10.28 5.30
CA MET A 260 -9.80 9.72 5.97
C MET A 260 -11.00 9.63 5.03
N THR A 261 -11.44 8.39 4.75
CA THR A 261 -12.63 8.16 3.93
C THR A 261 -13.91 8.57 4.68
N PRO A 262 -14.98 8.97 3.96
CA PRO A 262 -16.25 9.30 4.59
C PRO A 262 -16.84 8.16 5.43
N SER A 263 -16.65 6.90 5.02
CA SER A 263 -17.10 5.73 5.79
C SER A 263 -16.36 5.61 7.13
N THR A 264 -15.03 5.78 7.13
CA THR A 264 -14.23 5.77 8.36
C THR A 264 -14.59 6.95 9.29
N GLN A 265 -14.82 8.14 8.72
CA GLN A 265 -15.29 9.29 9.49
C GLN A 265 -16.67 9.07 10.13
N ALA A 266 -17.61 8.45 9.40
CA ALA A 266 -18.94 8.12 9.93
C ALA A 266 -18.86 7.07 11.05
N LEU A 267 -18.01 6.05 10.89
CA LEU A 267 -17.75 5.05 11.92
C LEU A 267 -17.20 5.70 13.19
N LEU A 268 -16.18 6.55 13.05
CA LEU A 268 -15.61 7.28 14.16
C LEU A 268 -16.66 8.17 14.85
N GLY A 269 -17.45 8.91 14.06
CA GLY A 269 -18.55 9.74 14.59
C GLY A 269 -19.57 8.94 15.41
N LYS A 270 -19.91 7.72 14.97
CA LYS A 270 -20.78 6.80 15.72
C LYS A 270 -20.13 6.39 17.05
N ARG A 271 -18.84 6.01 17.03
CA ARG A 271 -18.07 5.60 18.23
C ARG A 271 -17.91 6.76 19.22
N VAL A 272 -17.63 7.97 18.74
CA VAL A 272 -17.54 9.19 19.56
C VAL A 272 -18.87 9.49 20.28
N LYS A 273 -20.00 9.37 19.57
CA LYS A 273 -21.34 9.58 20.17
C LYS A 273 -21.68 8.51 21.21
N ALA A 274 -21.25 7.28 21.00
CA ALA A 274 -21.49 6.15 21.89
C ALA A 274 -20.50 6.07 23.06
N ASP A 275 -19.47 6.92 23.09
CA ASP A 275 -18.35 6.89 24.05
C ASP A 275 -17.64 5.51 24.09
N THR A 276 -17.41 4.94 22.89
CA THR A 276 -16.83 3.61 22.70
C THR A 276 -15.52 3.65 21.91
N LEU A 277 -14.71 4.67 22.15
CA LEU A 277 -13.38 4.81 21.58
C LEU A 277 -12.42 3.72 22.11
N ILE A 278 -11.37 3.44 21.36
CA ILE A 278 -10.38 2.42 21.69
C ILE A 278 -9.24 3.06 22.50
N PRO A 279 -8.99 2.65 23.75
CA PRO A 279 -7.84 3.16 24.51
C PRO A 279 -6.50 2.87 23.81
N PHE A 280 -5.58 3.84 23.82
CA PHE A 280 -4.27 3.69 23.14
C PHE A 280 -3.49 2.47 23.60
N GLU A 281 -3.61 2.07 24.87
CA GLU A 281 -2.98 0.86 25.43
C GLU A 281 -3.46 -0.44 24.77
N LYS A 282 -4.71 -0.47 24.31
CA LYS A 282 -5.27 -1.64 23.60
C LYS A 282 -4.81 -1.76 22.15
N MET A 283 -4.21 -0.72 21.60
CA MET A 283 -3.67 -0.72 20.24
C MET A 283 -2.32 -1.46 20.15
N HIS A 284 -1.67 -1.73 21.28
CA HIS A 284 -0.42 -2.48 21.34
C HIS A 284 -0.69 -4.00 21.36
N PRO A 285 0.10 -4.86 20.69
CA PRO A 285 1.30 -4.56 19.89
C PRO A 285 0.99 -4.24 18.41
N SER A 286 -0.26 -4.23 18.00
CA SER A 286 -0.69 -3.86 16.64
C SER A 286 -2.18 -3.57 16.61
N ILE A 287 -2.58 -2.51 15.92
CA ILE A 287 -3.98 -2.17 15.66
C ILE A 287 -4.69 -3.30 14.88
N ALA A 288 -3.98 -3.97 13.97
CA ALA A 288 -4.52 -5.07 13.18
C ALA A 288 -4.91 -6.32 14.01
N LEU A 289 -4.50 -6.38 15.28
CA LEU A 289 -4.85 -7.47 16.21
C LEU A 289 -6.09 -7.15 17.08
N LEU A 290 -6.72 -6.00 16.89
CA LEU A 290 -7.97 -5.68 17.56
C LEU A 290 -9.08 -6.69 17.19
N PRO A 291 -10.08 -6.89 18.07
CA PRO A 291 -11.05 -7.98 17.93
C PRO A 291 -11.85 -7.96 16.64
N THR A 292 -12.17 -6.76 16.12
CA THR A 292 -12.99 -6.61 14.92
C THR A 292 -12.34 -5.64 13.92
N ALA A 293 -12.71 -5.76 12.64
CA ALA A 293 -12.31 -4.81 11.62
C ALA A 293 -12.83 -3.40 11.91
N GLU A 294 -14.03 -3.26 12.50
CA GLU A 294 -14.55 -1.97 12.96
C GLU A 294 -13.68 -1.35 14.06
N ASP A 295 -13.19 -2.16 15.02
CA ASP A 295 -12.30 -1.65 16.07
C ASP A 295 -10.97 -1.19 15.48
N ALA A 296 -10.40 -1.95 14.54
CA ALA A 296 -9.18 -1.56 13.85
C ALA A 296 -9.36 -0.26 13.06
N ALA A 297 -10.42 -0.14 12.26
CA ALA A 297 -10.74 1.07 11.51
C ALA A 297 -10.99 2.28 12.44
N THR A 298 -11.66 2.05 13.57
CA THR A 298 -11.86 3.08 14.61
C THR A 298 -10.53 3.54 15.19
N ALA A 299 -9.65 2.61 15.58
CA ALA A 299 -8.34 2.92 16.14
C ALA A 299 -7.47 3.72 15.16
N PHE A 300 -7.42 3.34 13.88
CA PHE A 300 -6.72 4.11 12.84
C PHE A 300 -7.26 5.54 12.73
N ALA A 301 -8.58 5.71 12.79
CA ALA A 301 -9.19 7.03 12.75
C ALA A 301 -8.88 7.85 14.01
N GLU A 302 -8.88 7.23 15.18
CA GLU A 302 -8.55 7.89 16.45
C GLU A 302 -7.12 8.40 16.46
N VAL A 303 -6.16 7.56 16.09
CA VAL A 303 -4.73 7.94 16.07
C VAL A 303 -4.45 9.02 15.02
N PHE A 304 -5.13 8.96 13.88
CA PHE A 304 -5.09 10.04 12.89
C PHE A 304 -5.52 11.39 13.51
N TYR A 305 -6.68 11.45 14.16
CA TYR A 305 -7.15 12.70 14.78
C TYR A 305 -6.34 13.11 16.00
N ALA A 306 -5.64 12.20 16.67
CA ALA A 306 -4.71 12.56 17.74
C ALA A 306 -3.51 13.33 17.18
N ILE A 307 -2.95 12.86 16.06
CA ILE A 307 -1.85 13.54 15.36
C ILE A 307 -2.33 14.82 14.68
N ASP A 308 -3.52 14.81 14.07
CA ASP A 308 -4.15 16.03 13.53
C ASP A 308 -4.26 17.11 14.61
N TYR A 309 -4.71 16.76 15.81
CA TYR A 309 -4.79 17.71 16.92
C TYR A 309 -3.43 18.28 17.33
N VAL A 310 -2.38 17.45 17.38
CA VAL A 310 -1.01 17.93 17.62
C VAL A 310 -0.59 18.91 16.52
N TYR A 311 -0.84 18.53 15.25
CA TYR A 311 -0.47 19.34 14.09
C TYR A 311 -1.23 20.66 14.02
N GLN A 312 -2.54 20.65 14.25
CA GLN A 312 -3.36 21.88 14.28
C GLN A 312 -2.93 22.83 15.42
N SER A 313 -2.47 22.28 16.53
CA SER A 313 -2.06 23.06 17.71
C SER A 313 -0.63 23.60 17.62
N LYS A 314 0.31 22.85 17.04
CA LYS A 314 1.76 23.11 17.08
C LYS A 314 2.46 23.02 15.72
N GLY A 315 1.73 22.71 14.66
CA GLY A 315 2.30 22.51 13.32
C GLY A 315 3.27 21.34 13.26
N ALA A 316 4.09 21.30 12.21
CA ALA A 316 5.15 20.33 12.03
C ALA A 316 6.17 20.32 13.19
N ALA A 317 6.40 21.47 13.84
CA ALA A 317 7.28 21.57 15.00
C ALA A 317 6.80 20.70 16.18
N GLY A 318 5.47 20.56 16.37
CA GLY A 318 4.92 19.66 17.38
C GLY A 318 5.22 18.20 17.09
N LEU A 319 5.06 17.77 15.85
CA LEU A 319 5.40 16.40 15.43
C LEU A 319 6.90 16.10 15.59
N ARG A 320 7.77 17.05 15.20
CA ARG A 320 9.22 16.95 15.42
C ARG A 320 9.58 16.78 16.89
N ALA A 321 8.96 17.58 17.76
CA ALA A 321 9.18 17.52 19.20
C ALA A 321 8.83 16.14 19.76
N VAL A 322 7.68 15.57 19.37
CA VAL A 322 7.28 14.21 19.80
C VAL A 322 8.33 13.17 19.41
N VAL A 323 8.77 13.16 18.14
CA VAL A 323 9.76 12.18 17.66
C VAL A 323 11.13 12.38 18.33
N HIS A 324 11.54 13.63 18.56
CA HIS A 324 12.80 13.96 19.25
C HIS A 324 12.81 13.46 20.70
N GLU A 325 11.73 13.68 21.44
CA GLU A 325 11.61 13.21 22.82
C GLU A 325 11.62 11.68 22.92
N LEU A 326 10.98 10.99 21.97
CA LEU A 326 11.04 9.52 21.88
C LEU A 326 12.47 9.04 21.65
N LYS A 327 13.24 9.70 20.77
CA LYS A 327 14.66 9.41 20.56
C LYS A 327 15.49 9.60 21.82
N ALA A 328 15.14 10.59 22.62
CA ALA A 328 15.79 10.83 23.92
C ALA A 328 15.40 9.80 25.02
N GLY A 329 14.58 8.79 24.66
CA GLY A 329 14.16 7.71 25.56
C GLY A 329 12.95 8.05 26.43
N GLN A 330 12.22 9.14 26.13
CA GLN A 330 10.99 9.46 26.83
C GLN A 330 9.86 8.50 26.42
N THR A 331 8.87 8.32 27.30
CA THR A 331 7.65 7.60 26.96
C THR A 331 6.81 8.42 25.97
N ASP A 332 5.90 7.76 25.26
CA ASP A 332 4.94 8.40 24.36
C ASP A 332 4.17 9.56 25.02
N ARG A 333 3.64 9.32 26.23
CA ARG A 333 2.91 10.33 27.01
C ARG A 333 3.79 11.54 27.33
N LYS A 334 5.03 11.29 27.79
CA LYS A 334 5.98 12.37 28.11
C LYS A 334 6.39 13.14 26.86
N SER A 335 6.56 12.47 25.75
CA SER A 335 6.88 13.09 24.46
C SER A 335 5.76 14.00 23.98
N VAL A 336 4.51 13.57 24.12
CA VAL A 336 3.34 14.40 23.79
C VAL A 336 3.18 15.56 24.79
N GLU A 337 3.39 15.33 26.10
CA GLU A 337 3.38 16.40 27.12
C GLU A 337 4.40 17.51 26.79
N ALA A 338 5.62 17.13 26.45
CA ALA A 338 6.68 18.08 26.09
C ALA A 338 6.32 18.86 24.81
N ALA A 339 5.85 18.18 23.78
CA ALA A 339 5.47 18.80 22.51
C ALA A 339 4.27 19.74 22.64
N MET A 340 3.27 19.36 23.44
CA MET A 340 2.05 20.13 23.63
C MET A 340 2.16 21.20 24.71
N GLY A 341 3.10 21.06 25.63
CA GLY A 341 3.26 21.95 26.79
C GLY A 341 2.13 21.78 27.82
N MET A 342 1.55 20.58 27.92
CA MET A 342 0.49 20.26 28.88
C MET A 342 0.55 18.80 29.32
N PRO A 343 0.05 18.47 30.55
CA PRO A 343 -0.06 17.08 31.00
C PRO A 343 -0.90 16.20 30.07
N PHE A 344 -0.52 14.92 29.89
CA PHE A 344 -1.20 14.01 28.96
C PHE A 344 -2.70 13.87 29.21
N PRO A 345 -3.23 13.81 30.45
CA PRO A 345 -4.67 13.77 30.68
C PRO A 345 -5.42 15.04 30.18
N LEU A 346 -4.74 16.20 30.18
CA LEU A 346 -5.30 17.41 29.58
C LEU A 346 -5.25 17.37 28.06
N PHE A 347 -4.20 16.80 27.47
CA PHE A 347 -4.14 16.52 26.04
C PHE A 347 -5.28 15.59 25.61
N GLU A 348 -5.49 14.46 26.29
CA GLU A 348 -6.59 13.53 25.98
C GLU A 348 -7.96 14.24 26.02
N LYS A 349 -8.22 15.03 27.06
CA LYS A 349 -9.47 15.81 27.17
C LYS A 349 -9.62 16.81 26.04
N ALA A 350 -8.56 17.51 25.68
CA ALA A 350 -8.55 18.50 24.61
C ALA A 350 -8.72 17.84 23.23
N TRP A 351 -8.02 16.73 22.98
CA TRP A 351 -8.17 15.92 21.80
C TRP A 351 -9.59 15.34 21.65
N LEU A 352 -10.17 14.78 22.72
CA LEU A 352 -11.57 14.33 22.72
C LEU A 352 -12.55 15.47 22.42
N SER A 353 -12.27 16.67 22.94
CA SER A 353 -13.06 17.86 22.59
C SER A 353 -12.90 18.26 21.13
N HIS A 354 -11.70 18.12 20.57
CA HIS A 354 -11.41 18.39 19.17
C HIS A 354 -12.15 17.41 18.26
N ILE A 355 -12.08 16.12 18.54
CA ILE A 355 -12.74 15.06 17.73
C ILE A 355 -14.27 15.19 17.78
N LYS A 356 -14.86 15.55 18.94
CA LYS A 356 -16.30 15.79 19.10
C LYS A 356 -16.84 16.98 18.29
N LYS A 357 -15.97 17.89 17.87
CA LYS A 357 -16.34 19.06 17.04
C LYS A 357 -16.23 18.79 15.54
N GLN A 358 -15.67 17.64 15.13
CA GLN A 358 -15.54 17.31 13.72
C GLN A 358 -16.92 17.09 13.09
N PRO A 359 -17.15 17.60 11.86
CA PRO A 359 -18.42 17.42 11.15
C PRO A 359 -18.50 16.02 10.54
N PHE A 360 -18.62 15.00 11.38
CA PHE A 360 -18.74 13.62 10.90
C PHE A 360 -20.03 13.42 10.12
N PRO A 361 -19.99 12.71 8.97
CA PRO A 361 -21.18 12.31 8.23
C PRO A 361 -22.14 11.53 9.14
N ALA A 362 -23.46 11.85 9.05
CA ALA A 362 -24.45 11.29 9.97
C ALA A 362 -24.74 9.80 9.72
N GLU A 363 -24.76 9.38 8.44
CA GLU A 363 -25.05 8.01 8.03
C GLU A 363 -24.29 7.68 6.74
N LEU A 364 -23.27 6.85 6.87
CA LEU A 364 -22.72 6.12 5.75
C LEU A 364 -22.67 4.65 6.15
N VAL A 365 -23.07 3.78 5.23
CA VAL A 365 -22.98 2.34 5.48
C VAL A 365 -21.51 2.01 5.56
N PRO A 366 -21.06 1.37 6.65
CA PRO A 366 -19.69 0.91 6.73
C PRO A 366 -19.41 0.02 5.52
N ARG A 367 -18.49 0.45 4.66
CA ARG A 367 -17.91 -0.43 3.64
C ARG A 367 -16.98 -1.38 4.38
N ASP A 368 -17.01 -2.65 4.01
CA ASP A 368 -15.93 -3.57 4.38
C ASP A 368 -14.71 -3.17 3.54
N ASP A 369 -13.93 -2.21 4.05
CA ASP A 369 -12.73 -1.68 3.38
C ASP A 369 -11.57 -2.69 3.38
N ARG A 370 -11.83 -3.96 3.75
CA ARG A 370 -10.81 -4.99 3.71
C ARG A 370 -10.35 -5.23 2.28
N VAL A 371 -9.04 -5.16 2.12
CA VAL A 371 -8.37 -5.52 0.87
C VAL A 371 -8.66 -6.97 0.53
N VAL A 372 -9.37 -7.21 -0.58
CA VAL A 372 -9.67 -8.56 -1.06
C VAL A 372 -8.64 -8.94 -2.11
N LEU A 373 -7.80 -9.91 -1.76
CA LEU A 373 -6.83 -10.47 -2.70
C LEU A 373 -7.53 -11.31 -3.76
N LYS A 374 -7.13 -11.21 -5.03
CA LYS A 374 -7.74 -11.94 -6.16
C LYS A 374 -7.78 -13.45 -5.96
N ASP A 375 -6.78 -14.01 -5.27
CA ASP A 375 -6.74 -15.44 -4.95
C ASP A 375 -7.84 -15.85 -3.96
N ASP A 376 -8.23 -14.98 -3.02
CA ASP A 376 -9.32 -15.23 -2.08
C ASP A 376 -10.69 -15.11 -2.74
N ALA A 377 -10.83 -14.20 -3.71
CA ALA A 377 -12.05 -14.07 -4.51
C ALA A 377 -12.36 -15.35 -5.29
N LYS A 378 -11.32 -16.01 -5.85
CA LYS A 378 -11.48 -17.33 -6.51
C LYS A 378 -11.84 -18.47 -5.55
N GLY A 379 -11.41 -18.41 -4.29
CA GLY A 379 -11.68 -19.42 -3.26
C GLY A 379 -13.12 -19.40 -2.73
N LYS A 380 -13.74 -18.22 -2.60
CA LYS A 380 -15.14 -18.09 -2.16
C LYS A 380 -16.16 -18.65 -3.15
N VAL A 381 -15.81 -18.74 -4.43
CA VAL A 381 -16.64 -19.36 -5.49
C VAL A 381 -16.67 -20.90 -5.38
N LYS A 382 -15.70 -21.52 -4.65
CA LYS A 382 -15.64 -22.97 -4.49
C LYS A 382 -16.36 -23.51 -3.25
N ALA A 383 -16.76 -22.65 -2.31
CA ALA A 383 -17.41 -23.08 -1.06
C ALA A 383 -18.93 -23.29 -1.17
N ASP A 384 -19.57 -22.65 -2.16
CA ASP A 384 -21.00 -22.89 -2.47
C ASP A 384 -21.11 -23.73 -3.76
N GLY A 385 -21.40 -25.02 -3.58
CA GLY A 385 -21.39 -26.07 -4.56
C GLY A 385 -21.85 -25.72 -5.98
N GLU A 386 -21.09 -26.22 -6.92
CA GLU A 386 -21.39 -26.44 -8.33
C GLU A 386 -22.17 -25.34 -9.09
N LYS A 387 -21.48 -24.25 -9.46
CA LYS A 387 -21.80 -23.56 -10.73
C LYS A 387 -20.49 -23.23 -11.46
N LYS A 388 -20.38 -23.78 -12.67
CA LYS A 388 -19.29 -23.54 -13.63
C LYS A 388 -18.93 -22.05 -13.71
N GLY A 389 -17.63 -21.78 -13.67
CA GLY A 389 -16.92 -20.54 -13.90
C GLY A 389 -17.73 -19.39 -14.50
N ARG A 390 -18.35 -18.58 -13.65
CA ARG A 390 -18.65 -17.19 -13.94
C ARG A 390 -17.60 -16.38 -13.18
N GLU A 391 -16.82 -15.62 -13.90
CA GLU A 391 -16.17 -14.45 -13.33
C GLU A 391 -17.22 -13.71 -12.52
N ILE A 392 -16.81 -13.17 -11.34
CA ILE A 392 -17.71 -12.30 -10.56
C ILE A 392 -18.00 -11.12 -11.46
N SER A 393 -19.11 -11.20 -12.17
CA SER A 393 -19.61 -10.09 -12.97
C SER A 393 -20.10 -9.03 -11.98
N PHE A 394 -19.57 -7.82 -12.07
CA PHE A 394 -20.09 -6.65 -11.36
C PHE A 394 -21.60 -6.40 -11.65
N GLY A 395 -22.20 -7.18 -12.54
CA GLY A 395 -23.63 -7.16 -12.87
C GLY A 395 -24.55 -7.88 -11.88
N ASP A 396 -24.03 -8.64 -10.92
CA ASP A 396 -24.89 -9.44 -10.03
C ASP A 396 -25.48 -8.62 -8.85
N PHE A 397 -24.96 -7.41 -8.58
CA PHE A 397 -25.40 -6.50 -7.50
C PHE A 397 -25.62 -7.18 -6.14
N ASN A 398 -24.84 -8.22 -5.84
CA ASN A 398 -24.99 -9.02 -4.62
C ASN A 398 -24.66 -8.21 -3.35
N GLU A 399 -23.85 -7.17 -3.48
CA GLU A 399 -23.52 -6.23 -2.42
C GLU A 399 -24.69 -5.32 -2.04
N VAL A 400 -25.70 -5.17 -2.91
CA VAL A 400 -26.89 -4.34 -2.64
C VAL A 400 -27.83 -5.08 -1.72
N ALA A 401 -27.87 -4.66 -0.44
CA ALA A 401 -28.66 -5.32 0.60
C ALA A 401 -30.18 -5.15 0.38
N GLU A 402 -30.60 -4.01 -0.16
CA GLU A 402 -31.98 -3.68 -0.42
C GLU A 402 -32.52 -4.48 -1.62
N VAL A 403 -33.28 -5.55 -1.35
CA VAL A 403 -33.78 -6.49 -2.36
C VAL A 403 -34.53 -5.80 -3.53
N PRO A 404 -35.39 -4.78 -3.30
CA PRO A 404 -36.04 -4.07 -4.42
C PRO A 404 -35.03 -3.34 -5.32
N ALA A 405 -34.05 -2.65 -4.73
CA ALA A 405 -33.03 -1.93 -5.49
C ALA A 405 -32.17 -2.90 -6.32
N ARG A 406 -31.75 -4.02 -5.71
CA ARG A 406 -31.01 -5.09 -6.40
C ARG A 406 -31.79 -5.65 -7.60
N LYS A 407 -33.10 -5.87 -7.47
CA LYS A 407 -33.94 -6.35 -8.58
C LYS A 407 -34.02 -5.36 -9.74
N PHE A 408 -34.17 -4.05 -9.43
CA PHE A 408 -34.17 -3.00 -10.45
C PHE A 408 -32.81 -2.89 -11.13
N ALA A 409 -31.73 -2.89 -10.37
CA ALA A 409 -30.36 -2.84 -10.92
C ALA A 409 -30.09 -4.04 -11.85
N HIS A 410 -30.48 -5.25 -11.43
CA HIS A 410 -30.34 -6.46 -12.25
C HIS A 410 -31.19 -6.40 -13.52
N LEU A 411 -32.44 -5.91 -13.44
CA LEU A 411 -33.27 -5.72 -14.60
C LEU A 411 -32.67 -4.68 -15.57
N GLY A 412 -32.13 -3.60 -15.04
CA GLY A 412 -31.39 -2.60 -15.82
C GLY A 412 -30.22 -3.22 -16.59
N GLU A 413 -29.45 -4.12 -15.98
CA GLU A 413 -28.34 -4.82 -16.66
C GLU A 413 -28.84 -5.73 -17.78
N LEU A 414 -29.88 -6.52 -17.53
CA LEU A 414 -30.51 -7.37 -18.56
C LEU A 414 -31.05 -6.58 -19.75
N LEU A 415 -31.59 -5.38 -19.49
CA LEU A 415 -32.09 -4.49 -20.55
C LEU A 415 -30.93 -3.88 -21.34
N ARG A 416 -29.86 -3.47 -20.69
CA ARG A 416 -28.66 -2.93 -21.31
C ARG A 416 -27.97 -3.96 -22.21
N GLU A 417 -27.80 -5.21 -21.72
CA GLU A 417 -27.28 -6.33 -22.52
C GLU A 417 -28.09 -6.58 -23.80
N ARG A 418 -29.38 -6.21 -23.81
CA ARG A 418 -30.29 -6.29 -24.98
C ARG A 418 -30.34 -4.99 -25.77
N ASN A 419 -29.40 -4.08 -25.56
CA ASN A 419 -29.33 -2.77 -26.20
C ASN A 419 -30.61 -1.91 -26.00
N ARG A 420 -31.29 -2.08 -24.84
CA ARG A 420 -32.45 -1.28 -24.43
C ARG A 420 -32.04 -0.20 -23.42
N VAL A 421 -31.12 0.65 -23.83
CA VAL A 421 -30.40 1.61 -22.93
C VAL A 421 -31.36 2.53 -22.19
N LYS A 422 -32.39 3.09 -22.87
CA LYS A 422 -33.38 3.96 -22.23
C LYS A 422 -34.14 3.25 -21.11
N ALA A 423 -34.64 2.04 -21.38
CA ALA A 423 -35.35 1.26 -20.37
C ALA A 423 -34.38 0.83 -19.23
N ALA A 424 -33.12 0.51 -19.55
CA ALA A 424 -32.11 0.23 -18.55
C ALA A 424 -31.86 1.43 -17.61
N ALA A 425 -31.73 2.63 -18.15
CA ALA A 425 -31.60 3.86 -17.38
C ALA A 425 -32.78 4.10 -16.42
N GLU A 426 -34.00 3.84 -16.86
CA GLU A 426 -35.21 3.95 -16.04
C GLU A 426 -35.19 2.96 -14.86
N GLU A 427 -34.72 1.72 -15.08
CA GLU A 427 -34.61 0.73 -14.00
C GLU A 427 -33.45 1.04 -13.04
N TYR A 428 -32.29 1.48 -13.54
CA TYR A 428 -31.20 1.95 -12.70
C TYR A 428 -31.59 3.19 -11.89
N ALA A 429 -32.37 4.13 -12.46
CA ALA A 429 -32.89 5.28 -11.74
C ALA A 429 -33.76 4.86 -10.55
N LYS A 430 -34.64 3.83 -10.72
CA LYS A 430 -35.45 3.27 -9.63
C LYS A 430 -34.57 2.66 -8.55
N ALA A 431 -33.53 1.91 -8.93
CA ALA A 431 -32.56 1.35 -7.98
C ALA A 431 -31.85 2.47 -7.22
N HIS A 432 -31.29 3.45 -7.93
CA HIS A 432 -30.57 4.58 -7.33
C HIS A 432 -31.48 5.44 -6.43
N LYS A 433 -32.74 5.64 -6.78
CA LYS A 433 -33.72 6.35 -5.93
C LYS A 433 -33.93 5.65 -4.58
N LEU A 434 -33.82 4.32 -4.52
CA LEU A 434 -33.98 3.56 -3.28
C LEU A 434 -32.74 3.56 -2.39
N VAL A 435 -31.54 3.57 -2.97
CA VAL A 435 -30.30 3.41 -2.22
C VAL A 435 -29.39 4.64 -2.24
N GLY A 436 -29.69 5.63 -3.09
CA GLY A 436 -28.84 6.81 -3.27
C GLY A 436 -27.42 6.44 -3.70
N ASP A 437 -26.46 7.15 -3.19
CA ASP A 437 -25.03 6.99 -3.48
C ASP A 437 -24.35 5.85 -2.68
N LYS A 438 -25.12 5.08 -1.90
CA LYS A 438 -24.64 4.04 -1.00
C LYS A 438 -23.80 2.95 -1.68
N TYR A 439 -24.18 2.58 -2.90
CA TYR A 439 -23.51 1.53 -3.68
C TYR A 439 -22.97 2.10 -4.99
N GLU A 440 -21.64 2.11 -5.12
CA GLU A 440 -20.98 2.63 -6.32
C GLU A 440 -21.37 1.88 -7.59
N SER A 441 -21.64 0.57 -7.51
CA SER A 441 -22.07 -0.25 -8.65
C SER A 441 -23.38 0.25 -9.26
N VAL A 442 -24.36 0.60 -8.43
CA VAL A 442 -25.65 1.15 -8.87
C VAL A 442 -25.45 2.51 -9.52
N SER A 443 -24.70 3.42 -8.85
CA SER A 443 -24.42 4.76 -9.37
C SER A 443 -23.65 4.71 -10.70
N ASN A 444 -22.61 3.85 -10.79
CA ASN A 444 -21.81 3.70 -12.00
C ASN A 444 -22.62 3.16 -13.18
N LYS A 445 -23.44 2.12 -12.95
CA LYS A 445 -24.30 1.56 -14.03
C LYS A 445 -25.37 2.55 -14.49
N TYR A 446 -25.95 3.31 -13.54
CA TYR A 446 -26.90 4.38 -13.89
C TYR A 446 -26.22 5.47 -14.70
N ALA A 447 -25.07 5.96 -14.25
CA ALA A 447 -24.31 6.98 -14.96
C ALA A 447 -23.86 6.52 -16.36
N LEU A 448 -23.44 5.26 -16.53
CA LEU A 448 -23.11 4.70 -17.84
C LEU A 448 -24.31 4.70 -18.80
N ALA A 449 -25.49 4.28 -18.33
CA ALA A 449 -26.68 4.32 -19.16
C ALA A 449 -27.07 5.77 -19.55
N LEU A 450 -26.90 6.73 -18.64
CA LEU A 450 -27.10 8.16 -18.92
C LEU A 450 -26.06 8.70 -19.94
N LEU A 451 -24.80 8.25 -19.86
CA LEU A 451 -23.76 8.58 -20.83
C LEU A 451 -24.12 8.10 -22.23
N GLU A 452 -24.56 6.85 -22.35
CA GLU A 452 -25.03 6.28 -23.64
C GLU A 452 -26.22 7.07 -24.21
N LEU A 453 -27.06 7.65 -23.34
CA LEU A 453 -28.17 8.53 -23.72
C LEU A 453 -27.76 10.00 -23.91
N LYS A 454 -26.48 10.34 -23.78
CA LYS A 454 -25.94 11.71 -23.85
C LYS A 454 -26.51 12.68 -22.80
N GLN A 455 -26.99 12.15 -21.67
CA GLN A 455 -27.48 12.92 -20.52
C GLN A 455 -26.34 13.25 -19.57
N LEU A 456 -25.36 14.04 -20.04
CA LEU A 456 -24.08 14.26 -19.38
C LEU A 456 -24.19 14.95 -18.01
N ASP A 457 -25.13 15.89 -17.86
CA ASP A 457 -25.27 16.65 -16.60
C ASP A 457 -25.79 15.76 -15.48
N GLU A 458 -26.78 14.92 -15.79
CA GLU A 458 -27.32 13.96 -14.83
C GLU A 458 -26.29 12.88 -14.48
N ALA A 459 -25.59 12.34 -15.47
CA ALA A 459 -24.52 11.38 -15.26
C ALA A 459 -23.42 11.95 -14.35
N GLU A 460 -22.96 13.19 -14.60
CA GLU A 460 -21.97 13.85 -13.75
C GLU A 460 -22.49 14.04 -12.32
N SER A 461 -23.76 14.42 -12.15
CA SER A 461 -24.37 14.60 -10.83
C SER A 461 -24.37 13.29 -10.03
N VAL A 462 -24.75 12.17 -10.66
CA VAL A 462 -24.74 10.83 -10.06
C VAL A 462 -23.34 10.40 -9.67
N LEU A 463 -22.34 10.57 -10.56
CA LEU A 463 -20.96 10.19 -10.27
C LEU A 463 -20.35 11.03 -9.16
N ARG A 464 -20.60 12.35 -9.14
CA ARG A 464 -20.14 13.21 -8.04
C ARG A 464 -20.83 12.87 -6.72
N GLY A 465 -22.08 12.43 -6.76
CA GLY A 465 -22.78 11.85 -5.62
C GLY A 465 -22.04 10.63 -5.08
N SER A 466 -21.77 9.67 -5.96
CA SER A 466 -21.03 8.45 -5.62
C SER A 466 -19.64 8.76 -5.04
N LEU A 467 -18.88 9.70 -5.62
CA LEU A 467 -17.55 10.09 -5.14
C LEU A 467 -17.56 10.79 -3.77
N ARG A 468 -18.68 11.37 -3.33
CA ARG A 468 -18.79 11.87 -1.95
C ARG A 468 -18.77 10.74 -0.92
N VAL A 469 -19.21 9.56 -1.31
CA VAL A 469 -19.27 8.35 -0.46
C VAL A 469 -18.05 7.45 -0.69
N HIS A 470 -17.62 7.32 -1.94
CA HIS A 470 -16.56 6.43 -2.42
C HIS A 470 -15.49 7.21 -3.20
N PRO A 471 -14.73 8.13 -2.57
CA PRO A 471 -13.82 9.03 -3.29
C PRO A 471 -12.71 8.30 -4.04
N GLY A 472 -12.26 7.14 -3.54
CA GLY A 472 -11.21 6.32 -4.15
C GLY A 472 -11.72 5.32 -5.21
N SER A 473 -12.99 5.36 -5.63
CA SER A 473 -13.50 4.44 -6.65
C SER A 473 -12.85 4.68 -8.02
N PRO A 474 -12.02 3.75 -8.54
CA PRO A 474 -11.37 3.96 -9.83
C PRO A 474 -12.39 4.01 -10.97
N ALA A 475 -13.38 3.13 -10.97
CA ALA A 475 -14.41 3.11 -12.01
C ALA A 475 -15.24 4.41 -12.06
N THR A 476 -15.65 4.93 -10.90
CA THR A 476 -16.40 6.18 -10.82
C THR A 476 -15.56 7.37 -11.31
N ASN A 477 -14.27 7.41 -10.95
CA ASN A 477 -13.34 8.44 -11.39
C ASN A 477 -13.06 8.35 -12.90
N VAL A 478 -12.93 7.14 -13.49
CA VAL A 478 -12.80 6.94 -14.94
C VAL A 478 -14.05 7.47 -15.66
N HIS A 479 -15.27 7.14 -15.20
CA HIS A 479 -16.50 7.60 -15.83
C HIS A 479 -16.66 9.13 -15.73
N LEU A 480 -16.31 9.73 -14.60
CA LEU A 480 -16.28 11.18 -14.46
C LEU A 480 -15.24 11.81 -15.40
N GLY A 481 -14.04 11.21 -15.48
CA GLY A 481 -12.99 11.62 -16.38
C GLY A 481 -13.44 11.63 -17.85
N ARG A 482 -14.19 10.62 -18.30
CA ARG A 482 -14.78 10.55 -19.66
C ARG A 482 -15.71 11.74 -19.93
N ILE A 483 -16.65 12.04 -19.00
CA ILE A 483 -17.58 13.18 -19.16
C ILE A 483 -16.79 14.49 -19.30
N LEU A 484 -15.82 14.70 -18.41
CA LEU A 484 -15.02 15.94 -18.41
C LEU A 484 -14.15 16.05 -19.65
N LEU A 485 -13.62 14.91 -20.15
CA LEU A 485 -12.87 14.86 -21.41
C LEU A 485 -13.74 15.22 -22.60
N HIS A 486 -14.96 14.67 -22.65
CA HIS A 486 -15.95 15.00 -23.67
C HIS A 486 -16.28 16.51 -23.68
N ARG A 487 -16.36 17.13 -22.50
CA ARG A 487 -16.55 18.58 -22.35
C ARG A 487 -15.28 19.41 -22.62
N LYS A 488 -14.15 18.76 -22.93
CA LYS A 488 -12.83 19.40 -23.11
C LYS A 488 -12.32 20.11 -21.84
N ASP A 489 -12.86 19.75 -20.65
CA ASP A 489 -12.32 20.23 -19.37
C ASP A 489 -11.14 19.34 -18.97
N TYR A 490 -10.03 19.51 -19.72
CA TYR A 490 -8.84 18.68 -19.58
C TYR A 490 -8.24 18.72 -18.19
N ALA A 491 -8.30 19.86 -17.50
CA ALA A 491 -7.72 20.00 -16.16
C ALA A 491 -8.47 19.14 -15.12
N LYS A 492 -9.81 19.18 -15.10
CA LYS A 492 -10.59 18.35 -14.20
C LYS A 492 -10.60 16.89 -14.62
N SER A 493 -10.61 16.61 -15.93
CA SER A 493 -10.49 15.24 -16.45
C SER A 493 -9.17 14.60 -16.01
N LYS A 494 -8.04 15.36 -16.11
CA LYS A 494 -6.74 14.91 -15.59
C LYS A 494 -6.82 14.51 -14.12
N THR A 495 -7.42 15.34 -13.28
CA THR A 495 -7.59 15.04 -11.85
C THR A 495 -8.35 13.73 -11.65
N ALA A 496 -9.48 13.54 -12.32
CA ALA A 496 -10.28 12.32 -12.18
C ALA A 496 -9.51 11.06 -12.62
N TYR A 497 -8.79 11.11 -13.76
CA TYR A 497 -8.00 9.96 -14.20
C TYR A 497 -6.77 9.70 -13.32
N LEU A 498 -6.15 10.71 -12.71
CA LEU A 498 -5.06 10.53 -11.75
C LEU A 498 -5.57 9.92 -10.44
N GLU A 499 -6.76 10.27 -9.97
CA GLU A 499 -7.40 9.60 -8.83
C GLU A 499 -7.71 8.13 -9.15
N ALA A 500 -8.17 7.82 -10.36
CA ALA A 500 -8.35 6.44 -10.79
C ALA A 500 -7.03 5.65 -10.83
N LEU A 501 -5.97 6.26 -11.36
CA LEU A 501 -4.62 5.68 -11.44
C LEU A 501 -4.04 5.38 -10.05
N ALA A 502 -4.36 6.20 -9.06
CA ALA A 502 -3.89 6.00 -7.70
C ALA A 502 -4.39 4.67 -7.09
N SER A 503 -5.52 4.13 -7.58
CA SER A 503 -6.08 2.85 -7.11
C SER A 503 -5.90 1.72 -8.13
N ASP A 504 -6.07 1.98 -9.43
CA ASP A 504 -5.90 0.98 -10.51
C ASP A 504 -4.95 1.46 -11.60
N PRO A 505 -3.63 1.36 -11.39
CA PRO A 505 -2.64 1.79 -12.37
C PRO A 505 -2.50 0.85 -13.59
N PHE A 506 -3.21 -0.27 -13.62
CA PHE A 506 -3.12 -1.27 -14.69
C PHE A 506 -4.26 -1.22 -15.69
N ASP A 507 -5.21 -0.29 -15.54
CA ASP A 507 -6.24 -0.05 -16.53
C ASP A 507 -5.66 0.72 -17.73
N PRO A 508 -5.61 0.11 -18.94
CA PRO A 508 -5.06 0.79 -20.12
C PRO A 508 -5.82 2.05 -20.51
N GLU A 509 -7.14 2.10 -20.24
CA GLU A 509 -7.96 3.26 -20.56
C GLU A 509 -7.46 4.53 -19.86
N ILE A 510 -7.08 4.41 -18.58
CA ILE A 510 -6.54 5.55 -17.82
C ILE A 510 -5.34 6.16 -18.53
N HIS A 511 -4.42 5.33 -19.01
CA HIS A 511 -3.21 5.78 -19.68
C HIS A 511 -3.47 6.34 -21.08
N VAL A 512 -4.41 5.76 -21.83
CA VAL A 512 -4.86 6.30 -23.13
C VAL A 512 -5.45 7.69 -22.94
N ALA A 513 -6.36 7.85 -21.99
CA ALA A 513 -6.98 9.13 -21.67
C ALA A 513 -5.94 10.17 -21.23
N LEU A 514 -5.02 9.79 -20.31
CA LEU A 514 -3.93 10.66 -19.86
C LEU A 514 -2.98 11.05 -21.01
N THR A 515 -2.69 10.14 -21.95
CA THR A 515 -1.90 10.49 -23.17
C THR A 515 -2.56 11.65 -23.91
N ARG A 516 -3.86 11.57 -24.10
CA ARG A 516 -4.63 12.61 -24.79
C ARG A 516 -4.72 13.91 -24.01
N ILE A 517 -5.02 13.82 -22.70
CA ILE A 517 -5.19 14.98 -21.82
C ILE A 517 -3.88 15.75 -21.71
N HIS A 518 -2.76 15.06 -21.42
CA HIS A 518 -1.45 15.70 -21.33
C HIS A 518 -1.03 16.32 -22.66
N GLY A 519 -1.32 15.66 -23.79
CA GLY A 519 -1.08 16.26 -25.11
C GLY A 519 -1.86 17.55 -25.33
N ALA A 520 -3.15 17.59 -24.94
CA ALA A 520 -3.98 18.79 -25.05
C ALA A 520 -3.52 19.94 -24.13
N LEU A 521 -2.93 19.61 -22.98
CA LEU A 521 -2.37 20.58 -22.03
C LEU A 521 -0.93 20.99 -22.36
N GLY A 522 -0.31 20.45 -23.42
CA GLY A 522 1.08 20.72 -23.78
C GLY A 522 2.12 20.06 -22.86
N GLU A 523 1.71 19.12 -22.03
CA GLU A 523 2.54 18.38 -21.07
C GLU A 523 3.22 17.18 -21.78
N THR A 524 4.08 17.42 -22.74
CA THR A 524 4.61 16.40 -23.68
C THR A 524 5.33 15.23 -23.00
N ALA A 525 6.11 15.48 -21.95
CA ALA A 525 6.81 14.42 -21.21
C ALA A 525 5.83 13.48 -20.52
N LEU A 526 4.75 14.01 -19.92
CA LEU A 526 3.72 13.22 -19.27
C LEU A 526 2.86 12.46 -20.29
N ALA A 527 2.57 13.06 -21.44
CA ALA A 527 1.90 12.37 -22.55
C ALA A 527 2.72 11.17 -23.04
N SER A 528 4.05 11.34 -23.22
CA SER A 528 4.95 10.26 -23.63
C SER A 528 5.01 9.14 -22.58
N ARG A 529 5.00 9.48 -21.29
CA ARG A 529 4.93 8.51 -20.19
C ARG A 529 3.64 7.67 -20.24
N ALA A 530 2.50 8.34 -20.33
CA ALA A 530 1.21 7.67 -20.39
C ALA A 530 1.09 6.77 -21.63
N LYS A 531 1.60 7.23 -22.79
CA LYS A 531 1.70 6.43 -23.99
C LYS A 531 2.55 5.17 -23.81
N ALA A 532 3.75 5.31 -23.20
CA ALA A 532 4.62 4.17 -22.91
C ALA A 532 3.94 3.16 -21.97
N ALA A 533 3.23 3.63 -20.94
CA ALA A 533 2.44 2.77 -20.06
C ALA A 533 1.36 2.00 -20.83
N THR A 534 0.66 2.66 -21.78
CA THR A 534 -0.33 1.98 -22.63
C THR A 534 0.30 0.87 -23.46
N VAL A 535 1.47 1.12 -24.07
CA VAL A 535 2.23 0.10 -24.83
C VAL A 535 2.55 -1.12 -23.94
N VAL A 536 3.06 -0.89 -22.74
CA VAL A 536 3.39 -1.96 -21.78
C VAL A 536 2.14 -2.77 -21.38
N LEU A 537 1.02 -2.12 -21.16
CA LEU A 537 -0.21 -2.76 -20.70
C LEU A 537 -0.92 -3.57 -21.78
N THR A 538 -0.93 -3.05 -23.02
CA THR A 538 -1.71 -3.60 -24.12
C THR A 538 -0.90 -4.42 -25.13
N GLY A 539 0.42 -4.17 -25.22
CA GLY A 539 1.27 -4.72 -26.26
C GLY A 539 1.08 -4.06 -27.65
N LEU A 540 0.29 -2.98 -27.74
CA LEU A 540 0.08 -2.24 -28.98
C LEU A 540 1.34 -1.45 -29.36
N GLU A 541 1.51 -1.23 -30.67
CA GLU A 541 2.57 -0.35 -31.17
C GLU A 541 2.26 1.13 -30.80
N ALA A 542 3.32 1.91 -30.60
CA ALA A 542 3.19 3.31 -30.22
C ALA A 542 2.32 4.15 -31.16
N SER A 543 2.32 3.84 -32.45
CA SER A 543 1.47 4.50 -33.46
C SER A 543 -0.01 4.13 -33.36
N GLU A 544 -0.31 2.92 -32.86
CA GLU A 544 -1.69 2.48 -32.60
C GLU A 544 -2.25 3.17 -31.37
N VAL A 545 -1.41 3.34 -30.32
CA VAL A 545 -1.80 4.12 -29.13
C VAL A 545 -2.12 5.57 -29.49
N ASP A 546 -1.38 6.19 -30.42
CA ASP A 546 -1.71 7.55 -30.91
C ASP A 546 -3.07 7.59 -31.60
N LYS A 547 -3.38 6.60 -32.42
CA LYS A 547 -4.70 6.49 -33.06
C LYS A 547 -5.80 6.32 -32.02
N LEU A 548 -5.58 5.44 -31.05
CA LEU A 548 -6.52 5.20 -29.96
C LEU A 548 -6.77 6.49 -29.16
N ALA A 549 -5.71 7.19 -28.75
CA ALA A 549 -5.80 8.47 -28.04
C ALA A 549 -6.50 9.57 -28.85
N GLN A 550 -6.38 9.55 -30.19
CA GLN A 550 -7.11 10.45 -31.07
C GLN A 550 -8.58 10.05 -31.24
N GLN A 551 -8.88 8.76 -31.30
CA GLN A 551 -10.24 8.23 -31.37
C GLN A 551 -11.06 8.58 -30.14
N PHE A 552 -10.44 8.56 -28.96
CA PHE A 552 -11.02 9.04 -27.70
C PHE A 552 -11.67 10.45 -27.80
N LEU A 553 -11.42 11.20 -28.89
CA LEU A 553 -12.04 12.50 -29.16
C LEU A 553 -13.02 12.50 -30.30
N ARG A 554 -12.88 11.57 -31.25
CA ARG A 554 -13.66 11.63 -32.52
C ARG A 554 -15.02 10.99 -32.39
N GLU A 555 -15.17 10.09 -31.44
CA GLU A 555 -16.43 9.40 -31.20
C GLU A 555 -17.40 10.28 -30.39
N GLU A 556 -17.79 11.39 -31.00
CA GLU A 556 -18.96 12.15 -30.57
C GLU A 556 -20.25 11.32 -30.66
N GLY A 557 -20.16 10.01 -30.94
CA GLY A 557 -21.28 9.11 -31.24
C GLY A 557 -21.40 7.86 -30.38
N ASP A 558 -20.29 7.23 -29.94
CA ASP A 558 -20.41 5.89 -29.34
C ASP A 558 -19.43 5.68 -28.17
N LEU A 559 -19.89 5.98 -26.97
CA LEU A 559 -19.17 5.69 -25.72
C LEU A 559 -19.26 4.19 -25.35
N SER A 560 -20.04 3.38 -26.08
CA SER A 560 -20.24 1.96 -25.83
C SER A 560 -19.13 1.07 -26.40
N GLU A 561 -18.38 1.54 -27.41
CA GLU A 561 -17.28 0.77 -28.02
C GLU A 561 -15.92 0.94 -27.30
N MET A 562 -15.83 1.77 -26.27
CA MET A 562 -14.59 1.96 -25.49
C MET A 562 -14.30 0.83 -24.50
N ASN A 563 -14.63 -0.41 -24.85
CA ASN A 563 -14.29 -1.57 -24.02
C ASN A 563 -12.88 -2.06 -24.36
N VAL A 564 -11.85 -1.31 -24.00
CA VAL A 564 -10.43 -1.69 -24.15
C VAL A 564 -10.03 -2.83 -23.20
N GLY A 565 -10.94 -3.25 -22.30
CA GLY A 565 -10.70 -4.29 -21.29
C GLY A 565 -10.96 -5.73 -21.72
N GLY A 566 -11.26 -5.99 -23.01
CA GLY A 566 -11.69 -7.29 -23.51
C GLY A 566 -10.75 -8.01 -24.47
N ALA A 567 -9.47 -7.75 -24.49
CA ALA A 567 -8.54 -8.63 -25.18
C ALA A 567 -8.35 -9.92 -24.38
N THR A 568 -9.21 -10.91 -24.63
CA THR A 568 -8.91 -12.31 -24.34
C THR A 568 -7.53 -12.63 -24.92
N PRO A 569 -6.60 -13.18 -24.14
CA PRO A 569 -5.35 -13.67 -24.74
C PRO A 569 -5.70 -14.69 -25.81
N ALA A 570 -5.22 -14.45 -27.03
CA ALA A 570 -5.33 -15.40 -28.13
C ALA A 570 -4.89 -16.77 -27.61
N THR A 571 -5.77 -17.73 -27.66
CA THR A 571 -5.48 -19.14 -27.37
C THR A 571 -4.29 -19.53 -28.27
N PRO A 572 -3.17 -20.03 -27.74
CA PRO A 572 -2.09 -20.49 -28.59
C PRO A 572 -2.63 -21.57 -29.51
N ALA A 573 -2.37 -21.40 -30.80
CA ALA A 573 -2.76 -22.35 -31.84
C ALA A 573 -2.31 -23.75 -31.42
N GLN A 574 -3.22 -24.71 -31.36
CA GLN A 574 -2.90 -26.11 -31.16
C GLN A 574 -1.97 -26.56 -32.28
N PRO A 575 -0.89 -27.26 -31.96
CA PRO A 575 -0.07 -27.89 -33.01
C PRO A 575 -0.92 -28.86 -33.83
N PRO A 576 -0.68 -28.97 -35.15
CA PRO A 576 -1.45 -29.86 -36.00
C PRO A 576 -1.31 -31.31 -35.51
N ALA A 577 -2.44 -32.01 -35.47
CA ALA A 577 -2.50 -33.42 -35.10
C ALA A 577 -1.57 -34.26 -36.03
N PRO A 578 -0.85 -35.26 -35.49
CA PRO A 578 -0.03 -36.13 -36.31
C PRO A 578 -0.91 -36.90 -37.30
N ALA A 579 -0.51 -36.88 -38.58
CA ALA A 579 -1.16 -37.61 -39.66
C ALA A 579 -1.26 -39.10 -39.31
N SER A 580 -2.48 -39.64 -39.32
CA SER A 580 -2.74 -41.06 -39.22
C SER A 580 -2.16 -41.76 -40.45
N GLY A 581 -1.00 -42.43 -40.28
CA GLY A 581 -0.44 -43.35 -41.24
C GLY A 581 -1.31 -44.59 -41.34
N VAL A 582 -1.96 -44.74 -42.49
CA VAL A 582 -2.55 -45.99 -42.94
C VAL A 582 -1.45 -46.83 -43.51
N GLY A 583 -1.39 -48.10 -43.16
CA GLY A 583 -0.73 -49.01 -44.03
C GLY A 583 -0.04 -50.20 -43.41
N ARG A 584 -0.70 -51.32 -43.44
CA ARG A 584 -0.32 -52.74 -43.50
C ARG A 584 0.27 -53.37 -42.25
#